data_13822922aa161f1cfcf33c92843d79b6
#
_entry.id   13822922aa161f1cfcf33c92843d79b6
#
_cell.length_a   1.000
_cell.length_b   1.000
_cell.length_c   1.000
_cell.angle_alpha   90.00
_cell.angle_beta   90.00
_cell.angle_gamma   90.00
#
_symmetry.space_group_name_H-M   'P 1'
#
loop_
_entity.id
_entity.type
_entity.pdbx_description
1 polymer ?
#
loop_
_entity_poly.entity_id
_entity_poly.type
_entity_poly.pdbx_seq_one_letter_code
_entity_poly.pdbx_strand_id
1 'polypeptide(L)'
;MLNETSRFQLRESVGYRVMGASQFELACRLGWLNLVATDAETAEEIYAFYHPTFQEYFAALAVEDWHFFLNHIPENPQHPDARYRIFEKPWKEVILLWLGREDVGKEEKEGFIKALVEFEDGCNDFYRYRAYFLAAAGIVEFKDCSLADEIVSQIIKWGFAYFNEEKQKGRTFLEPIAEGSREILKETDRERAISTLVELINTSENGYTWWHAAKSLGIIGQKNPVAIADLVEFIGTCQDELIRMQAAKSLE
;
A
#
# COMPACT_ATOMS: atom_id res chain seq x y z
N MET A 1 -20.09 -17.41 -5.47
CA MET A 1 -19.53 -16.21 -6.13
C MET A 1 -20.37 -15.03 -5.68
N LEU A 2 -19.79 -14.14 -4.87
CA LEU A 2 -20.46 -12.88 -4.54
C LEU A 2 -20.20 -11.93 -5.70
N ASN A 3 -21.25 -11.44 -6.37
CA ASN A 3 -21.14 -10.37 -7.35
C ASN A 3 -20.51 -9.14 -6.69
N GLU A 4 -19.75 -8.32 -7.43
CA GLU A 4 -19.07 -7.11 -6.91
C GLU A 4 -20.04 -6.17 -6.16
N THR A 5 -21.31 -6.13 -6.54
CA THR A 5 -22.36 -5.35 -5.87
C THR A 5 -22.79 -5.90 -4.49
N SER A 6 -22.44 -7.15 -4.16
CA SER A 6 -22.82 -7.80 -2.90
C SER A 6 -21.68 -7.97 -1.89
N ARG A 7 -20.49 -7.44 -2.20
CA ARG A 7 -19.28 -7.61 -1.36
C ARG A 7 -19.48 -7.20 0.10
N PHE A 8 -20.28 -6.17 0.34
CA PHE A 8 -20.54 -5.63 1.67
C PHE A 8 -21.90 -6.06 2.23
N GLN A 9 -22.59 -6.98 1.56
CA GLN A 9 -23.92 -7.46 1.93
C GLN A 9 -23.86 -8.91 2.37
N LEU A 10 -24.49 -9.20 3.49
CA LEU A 10 -24.57 -10.51 4.10
C LEU A 10 -26.05 -10.93 4.17
N ARG A 11 -26.43 -12.02 3.52
CA ARG A 11 -27.75 -12.61 3.68
C ARG A 11 -27.91 -13.18 5.07
N GLU A 12 -29.07 -13.05 5.65
CA GLU A 12 -29.39 -13.53 7.00
C GLU A 12 -29.00 -15.00 7.19
N SER A 13 -29.40 -15.87 6.27
CA SER A 13 -29.07 -17.30 6.30
C SER A 13 -27.58 -17.60 6.30
N VAL A 14 -26.80 -16.77 5.59
CA VAL A 14 -25.33 -16.85 5.57
C VAL A 14 -24.77 -16.37 6.89
N GLY A 15 -25.30 -15.27 7.44
CA GLY A 15 -24.93 -14.75 8.75
C GLY A 15 -25.11 -15.79 9.86
N TYR A 16 -26.28 -16.39 9.95
CA TYR A 16 -26.57 -17.47 10.91
C TYR A 16 -25.67 -18.70 10.73
N ARG A 17 -25.37 -19.06 9.48
CA ARG A 17 -24.52 -20.22 9.20
C ARG A 17 -23.08 -20.01 9.60
N VAL A 18 -22.53 -18.78 9.36
CA VAL A 18 -21.11 -18.47 9.57
C VAL A 18 -20.83 -18.08 11.01
N MET A 19 -21.71 -17.28 11.62
CA MET A 19 -21.51 -16.71 12.95
C MET A 19 -22.21 -17.51 14.05
N GLY A 20 -23.24 -18.28 13.70
CA GLY A 20 -24.22 -18.83 14.66
C GLY A 20 -25.22 -17.78 15.11
N ALA A 21 -26.38 -18.22 15.57
CA ALA A 21 -27.51 -17.33 15.92
C ALA A 21 -27.15 -16.29 17.00
N SER A 22 -26.51 -16.73 18.07
CA SER A 22 -26.18 -15.85 19.21
C SER A 22 -25.25 -14.71 18.83
N GLN A 23 -24.20 -14.98 18.06
CA GLN A 23 -23.22 -13.97 17.62
C GLN A 23 -23.80 -13.05 16.57
N PHE A 24 -24.61 -13.59 15.65
CA PHE A 24 -25.26 -12.78 14.62
C PHE A 24 -26.25 -11.77 15.25
N GLU A 25 -27.14 -12.24 16.15
CA GLU A 25 -28.05 -11.37 16.88
C GLU A 25 -27.32 -10.32 17.74
N LEU A 26 -26.21 -10.72 18.37
CA LEU A 26 -25.38 -9.78 19.13
C LEU A 26 -24.78 -8.71 18.23
N ALA A 27 -24.24 -9.08 17.07
CA ALA A 27 -23.67 -8.13 16.10
C ALA A 27 -24.72 -7.12 15.59
N CYS A 28 -25.95 -7.60 15.33
CA CYS A 28 -27.08 -6.73 14.98
C CYS A 28 -27.47 -5.80 16.14
N ARG A 29 -27.56 -6.33 17.35
CA ARG A 29 -27.92 -5.53 18.54
C ARG A 29 -26.87 -4.49 18.89
N LEU A 30 -25.59 -4.76 18.65
CA LEU A 30 -24.48 -3.81 18.83
C LEU A 30 -24.37 -2.80 17.68
N GLY A 31 -25.18 -2.93 16.63
CA GLY A 31 -25.13 -2.04 15.47
C GLY A 31 -23.94 -2.28 14.53
N TRP A 32 -23.23 -3.39 14.70
CA TRP A 32 -22.15 -3.75 13.76
C TRP A 32 -22.70 -4.23 12.42
N LEU A 33 -23.81 -4.98 12.47
CA LEU A 33 -24.60 -5.39 11.31
C LEU A 33 -25.94 -4.68 11.34
N ASN A 34 -26.31 -4.06 10.24
CA ASN A 34 -27.57 -3.36 10.06
C ASN A 34 -28.35 -3.96 8.91
N LEU A 35 -29.67 -4.09 9.08
CA LEU A 35 -30.58 -4.44 8.01
C LEU A 35 -30.58 -3.31 6.96
N VAL A 36 -30.19 -3.63 5.72
CA VAL A 36 -30.08 -2.66 4.64
C VAL A 36 -31.07 -2.89 3.51
N ALA A 37 -31.56 -4.12 3.36
CA ALA A 37 -32.53 -4.48 2.34
C ALA A 37 -33.25 -5.79 2.70
N THR A 38 -34.32 -6.09 1.95
CA THR A 38 -34.94 -7.40 1.89
C THR A 38 -34.93 -7.86 0.44
N ASP A 39 -34.51 -9.07 0.19
CA ASP A 39 -34.49 -9.67 -1.15
C ASP A 39 -35.93 -9.83 -1.65
N ALA A 40 -36.21 -9.27 -2.84
CA ALA A 40 -37.56 -9.21 -3.37
C ALA A 40 -38.13 -10.59 -3.80
N GLU A 41 -37.23 -11.54 -4.13
CA GLU A 41 -37.62 -12.86 -4.60
C GLU A 41 -37.78 -13.87 -3.44
N THR A 42 -36.84 -13.80 -2.49
CA THR A 42 -36.77 -14.78 -1.38
C THR A 42 -37.36 -14.26 -0.07
N ALA A 43 -37.64 -12.96 0.02
CA ALA A 43 -38.02 -12.26 1.26
C ALA A 43 -36.97 -12.37 2.38
N GLU A 44 -35.73 -12.75 2.05
CA GLU A 44 -34.63 -12.86 2.99
C GLU A 44 -34.05 -11.48 3.35
N GLU A 45 -33.75 -11.28 4.61
CA GLU A 45 -33.13 -10.04 5.08
C GLU A 45 -31.66 -9.97 4.67
N ILE A 46 -31.23 -8.77 4.24
CA ILE A 46 -29.86 -8.47 3.80
C ILE A 46 -29.28 -7.46 4.77
N TYR A 47 -28.16 -7.84 5.36
CA TYR A 47 -27.41 -7.03 6.31
C TYR A 47 -26.11 -6.51 5.71
N ALA A 48 -25.61 -5.42 6.26
CA ALA A 48 -24.28 -4.90 5.96
C ALA A 48 -23.61 -4.39 7.23
N PHE A 49 -22.28 -4.39 7.25
CA PHE A 49 -21.55 -3.69 8.30
C PHE A 49 -21.89 -2.20 8.24
N TYR A 50 -21.95 -1.54 9.39
CA TYR A 50 -22.21 -0.09 9.47
C TYR A 50 -21.25 0.72 8.60
N HIS A 51 -19.98 0.30 8.56
CA HIS A 51 -18.99 0.86 7.67
C HIS A 51 -18.11 -0.26 7.08
N PRO A 52 -17.69 -0.17 5.82
CA PRO A 52 -16.82 -1.17 5.19
C PRO A 52 -15.55 -1.50 5.98
N THR A 53 -14.96 -0.52 6.65
CA THR A 53 -13.77 -0.69 7.49
C THR A 53 -13.96 -1.69 8.63
N PHE A 54 -15.19 -1.85 9.17
CA PHE A 54 -15.45 -2.91 10.17
C PHE A 54 -15.27 -4.29 9.58
N GLN A 55 -15.72 -4.49 8.33
CA GLN A 55 -15.51 -5.77 7.64
C GLN A 55 -14.03 -6.07 7.46
N GLU A 56 -13.27 -5.08 7.01
CA GLU A 56 -11.84 -5.18 6.80
C GLU A 56 -11.09 -5.43 8.12
N TYR A 57 -11.48 -4.73 9.18
CA TYR A 57 -10.92 -4.92 10.52
C TYR A 57 -11.18 -6.34 11.07
N PHE A 58 -12.43 -6.83 11.01
CA PHE A 58 -12.73 -8.18 11.45
C PHE A 58 -12.08 -9.25 10.58
N ALA A 59 -11.93 -8.99 9.28
CA ALA A 59 -11.19 -9.88 8.39
C ALA A 59 -9.71 -9.93 8.78
N ALA A 60 -9.11 -8.79 9.11
CA ALA A 60 -7.72 -8.74 9.59
C ALA A 60 -7.54 -9.50 10.92
N LEU A 61 -8.51 -9.38 11.86
CA LEU A 61 -8.47 -10.13 13.12
C LEU A 61 -8.59 -11.65 12.92
N ALA A 62 -9.31 -12.09 11.88
CA ALA A 62 -9.51 -13.51 11.59
C ALA A 62 -8.31 -14.19 10.93
N VAL A 63 -7.33 -13.43 10.44
CA VAL A 63 -6.12 -13.98 9.84
C VAL A 63 -5.07 -14.19 10.92
N GLU A 64 -4.81 -15.45 11.26
CA GLU A 64 -3.81 -15.86 12.24
C GLU A 64 -2.43 -16.01 11.59
N ASP A 65 -2.36 -16.49 10.34
CA ASP A 65 -1.13 -16.77 9.59
C ASP A 65 -1.09 -15.92 8.30
N TRP A 66 -0.06 -15.10 8.17
CA TRP A 66 0.13 -14.21 7.01
C TRP A 66 0.35 -14.95 5.68
N HIS A 67 0.76 -16.23 5.69
CA HIS A 67 0.84 -17.03 4.47
C HIS A 67 -0.51 -17.10 3.74
N PHE A 68 -1.62 -16.93 4.46
CA PHE A 68 -2.93 -16.80 3.87
C PHE A 68 -3.02 -15.69 2.81
N PHE A 69 -2.33 -14.58 2.99
CA PHE A 69 -2.31 -13.48 2.04
C PHE A 69 -1.55 -13.82 0.75
N LEU A 70 -0.58 -14.72 0.82
CA LEU A 70 0.20 -15.19 -0.32
C LEU A 70 -0.42 -16.40 -1.03
N ASN A 71 -1.51 -16.93 -0.53
CA ASN A 71 -2.22 -18.03 -1.19
C ASN A 71 -3.03 -17.51 -2.38
N HIS A 72 -3.21 -18.36 -3.38
CA HIS A 72 -4.05 -18.07 -4.55
C HIS A 72 -5.55 -18.04 -4.20
N ILE A 73 -6.30 -17.29 -5.00
CA ILE A 73 -7.77 -17.28 -4.99
C ILE A 73 -8.29 -17.73 -6.36
N PRO A 74 -9.01 -18.81 -6.51
CA PRO A 74 -9.25 -19.87 -5.51
C PRO A 74 -7.95 -20.55 -5.07
N GLU A 75 -7.97 -21.28 -3.97
CA GLU A 75 -6.79 -21.95 -3.38
C GLU A 75 -6.32 -23.17 -4.20
N ASN A 76 -6.28 -23.02 -5.49
CA ASN A 76 -5.79 -23.99 -6.45
C ASN A 76 -4.83 -23.30 -7.43
N PRO A 77 -3.51 -23.41 -7.23
CA PRO A 77 -2.51 -22.79 -8.10
C PRO A 77 -2.58 -23.25 -9.56
N GLN A 78 -3.19 -24.39 -9.83
CA GLN A 78 -3.36 -24.93 -11.19
C GLN A 78 -4.59 -24.36 -11.89
N HIS A 79 -5.43 -23.61 -11.20
CA HIS A 79 -6.59 -22.98 -11.81
C HIS A 79 -6.13 -21.76 -12.62
N PRO A 80 -6.55 -21.61 -13.91
CA PRO A 80 -6.09 -20.53 -14.79
C PRO A 80 -6.43 -19.12 -14.26
N ASP A 81 -7.47 -18.99 -13.44
CA ASP A 81 -7.91 -17.72 -12.86
C ASP A 81 -7.39 -17.50 -11.42
N ALA A 82 -6.48 -18.36 -10.96
CA ALA A 82 -5.92 -18.23 -9.62
C ALA A 82 -5.09 -16.94 -9.50
N ARG A 83 -5.33 -16.19 -8.44
CA ARG A 83 -4.66 -14.91 -8.15
C ARG A 83 -4.20 -14.89 -6.70
N TYR A 84 -3.13 -14.15 -6.45
CA TYR A 84 -2.70 -13.91 -5.07
C TYR A 84 -3.59 -12.87 -4.39
N ARG A 85 -3.95 -13.08 -3.11
CA ARG A 85 -4.73 -12.12 -2.30
C ARG A 85 -4.06 -10.76 -2.22
N ILE A 86 -2.73 -10.71 -2.13
CA ILE A 86 -1.96 -9.46 -2.10
C ILE A 86 -2.17 -8.55 -3.32
N PHE A 87 -2.70 -9.07 -4.45
CA PHE A 87 -2.97 -8.29 -5.67
C PHE A 87 -4.44 -7.94 -5.85
N GLU A 88 -5.31 -8.41 -4.97
CA GLU A 88 -6.74 -8.13 -4.98
C GLU A 88 -7.05 -6.89 -4.14
N LYS A 89 -7.66 -5.87 -4.75
CA LYS A 89 -8.03 -4.62 -4.07
C LYS A 89 -8.71 -4.81 -2.71
N PRO A 90 -9.64 -5.78 -2.55
CA PRO A 90 -10.31 -6.02 -1.28
C PRO A 90 -9.38 -6.36 -0.12
N TRP A 91 -8.20 -6.90 -0.40
CA TRP A 91 -7.31 -7.38 0.65
C TRP A 91 -6.27 -6.35 1.10
N LYS A 92 -6.07 -5.28 0.35
CA LYS A 92 -5.06 -4.26 0.70
C LYS A 92 -5.28 -3.72 2.12
N GLU A 93 -6.49 -3.22 2.41
CA GLU A 93 -6.80 -2.65 3.73
C GLU A 93 -6.76 -3.71 4.83
N VAL A 94 -7.20 -4.94 4.55
CA VAL A 94 -7.10 -6.07 5.49
C VAL A 94 -5.65 -6.36 5.85
N ILE A 95 -4.75 -6.35 4.87
CA ILE A 95 -3.31 -6.57 5.05
C ILE A 95 -2.68 -5.45 5.87
N LEU A 96 -2.99 -4.19 5.56
CA LEU A 96 -2.48 -3.04 6.31
C LEU A 96 -2.96 -3.08 7.76
N LEU A 97 -4.24 -3.32 7.99
CA LEU A 97 -4.80 -3.48 9.34
C LEU A 97 -4.15 -4.67 10.09
N TRP A 98 -3.86 -5.78 9.40
CA TRP A 98 -3.16 -6.92 10.01
C TRP A 98 -1.74 -6.55 10.45
N LEU A 99 -0.99 -5.81 9.64
CA LEU A 99 0.34 -5.30 9.99
C LEU A 99 0.30 -4.32 11.18
N GLY A 100 -0.79 -3.57 11.35
CA GLY A 100 -1.00 -2.65 12.47
C GLY A 100 -1.41 -3.33 13.78
N ARG A 101 -1.74 -4.63 13.80
CA ARG A 101 -2.19 -5.35 15.01
C ARG A 101 -1.10 -5.40 16.07
N GLU A 102 -1.43 -5.10 17.30
CA GLU A 102 -0.50 -5.16 18.44
C GLU A 102 -0.28 -6.61 18.95
N ASP A 103 -1.25 -7.49 18.73
CA ASP A 103 -1.23 -8.89 19.16
C ASP A 103 -0.45 -9.81 18.20
N VAL A 104 -0.06 -9.33 17.02
CA VAL A 104 0.81 -10.06 16.09
C VAL A 104 2.27 -9.78 16.39
N GLY A 105 3.06 -10.85 16.58
CA GLY A 105 4.47 -10.76 16.90
C GLY A 105 5.29 -10.01 15.83
N LYS A 106 6.35 -9.32 16.27
CA LYS A 106 7.26 -8.60 15.37
C LYS A 106 7.85 -9.52 14.31
N GLU A 107 8.26 -10.72 14.68
CA GLU A 107 8.89 -11.69 13.78
C GLU A 107 7.95 -12.11 12.64
N GLU A 108 6.66 -12.28 12.92
CA GLU A 108 5.64 -12.59 11.92
C GLU A 108 5.48 -11.44 10.90
N LYS A 109 5.42 -10.20 11.40
CA LYS A 109 5.34 -9.00 10.53
C LYS A 109 6.59 -8.83 9.69
N GLU A 110 7.78 -9.00 10.26
CA GLU A 110 9.06 -9.00 9.53
C GLU A 110 9.09 -10.08 8.46
N GLY A 111 8.66 -11.29 8.80
CA GLY A 111 8.56 -12.41 7.86
C GLY A 111 7.67 -12.09 6.68
N PHE A 112 6.51 -11.49 6.92
CA PHE A 112 5.58 -11.10 5.86
C PHE A 112 6.14 -9.97 4.98
N ILE A 113 6.67 -8.88 5.56
CA ILE A 113 7.29 -7.79 4.78
C ILE A 113 8.45 -8.34 3.93
N LYS A 114 9.29 -9.20 4.49
CA LYS A 114 10.37 -9.85 3.75
C LYS A 114 9.84 -10.67 2.58
N ALA A 115 8.79 -11.47 2.79
CA ALA A 115 8.16 -12.25 1.74
C ALA A 115 7.57 -11.39 0.60
N LEU A 116 7.09 -10.18 0.92
CA LEU A 116 6.63 -9.21 -0.10
C LEU A 116 7.81 -8.60 -0.88
N VAL A 117 8.91 -8.28 -0.20
CA VAL A 117 10.12 -7.72 -0.81
C VAL A 117 10.81 -8.73 -1.75
N GLU A 118 10.85 -9.99 -1.33
CA GLU A 118 11.48 -11.10 -2.05
C GLU A 118 10.49 -11.86 -2.94
N PHE A 119 9.28 -11.35 -3.18
CA PHE A 119 8.22 -12.06 -3.89
C PHE A 119 8.62 -12.43 -5.31
N GLU A 120 8.58 -13.74 -5.59
CA GLU A 120 8.80 -14.32 -6.92
C GLU A 120 7.46 -14.73 -7.54
N ASP A 121 7.09 -14.08 -8.65
CA ASP A 121 5.77 -14.26 -9.26
C ASP A 121 5.71 -15.37 -10.33
N GLY A 122 6.85 -15.93 -10.70
CA GLY A 122 6.95 -16.90 -11.79
C GLY A 122 6.64 -16.36 -13.20
N CYS A 123 6.44 -15.04 -13.34
CA CYS A 123 6.04 -14.34 -14.56
C CYS A 123 7.07 -13.28 -15.00
N ASN A 124 8.36 -13.54 -14.87
CA ASN A 124 9.44 -12.59 -15.17
C ASN A 124 9.38 -11.30 -14.33
N ASP A 125 9.08 -11.41 -13.05
CA ASP A 125 9.04 -10.35 -12.03
C ASP A 125 8.00 -9.24 -12.29
N PHE A 126 6.99 -9.48 -13.13
CA PHE A 126 6.00 -8.46 -13.45
C PHE A 126 5.18 -8.03 -12.21
N TYR A 127 4.78 -8.98 -11.37
CA TYR A 127 4.02 -8.72 -10.14
C TYR A 127 4.89 -8.40 -8.93
N ARG A 128 6.19 -8.65 -8.99
CA ARG A 128 7.16 -8.35 -7.92
C ARG A 128 7.09 -6.90 -7.46
N TYR A 129 6.99 -5.95 -8.39
CA TYR A 129 6.89 -4.52 -8.05
C TYR A 129 5.62 -4.19 -7.26
N ARG A 130 4.50 -4.85 -7.57
CA ARG A 130 3.24 -4.66 -6.83
C ARG A 130 3.33 -5.20 -5.40
N ALA A 131 3.96 -6.34 -5.19
CA ALA A 131 4.22 -6.88 -3.86
C ALA A 131 5.13 -5.94 -3.06
N TYR A 132 6.18 -5.43 -3.70
CA TYR A 132 7.08 -4.46 -3.08
C TYR A 132 6.37 -3.14 -2.71
N PHE A 133 5.47 -2.63 -3.54
CA PHE A 133 4.66 -1.46 -3.24
C PHE A 133 3.73 -1.72 -2.04
N LEU A 134 3.20 -2.92 -1.91
CA LEU A 134 2.42 -3.29 -0.73
C LEU A 134 3.29 -3.32 0.54
N ALA A 135 4.53 -3.82 0.45
CA ALA A 135 5.49 -3.71 1.56
C ALA A 135 5.76 -2.26 1.94
N ALA A 136 5.96 -1.38 0.95
CA ALA A 136 6.17 0.05 1.18
C ALA A 136 4.97 0.75 1.85
N ALA A 137 3.73 0.35 1.55
CA ALA A 137 2.56 0.81 2.29
C ALA A 137 2.52 0.21 3.71
N GLY A 138 2.90 -1.05 3.84
CA GLY A 138 2.82 -1.80 5.09
C GLY A 138 3.74 -1.30 6.20
N ILE A 139 4.90 -0.71 5.87
CA ILE A 139 5.83 -0.18 6.88
C ILE A 139 5.28 1.04 7.63
N VAL A 140 4.20 1.67 7.16
CA VAL A 140 3.49 2.73 7.90
C VAL A 140 2.79 2.16 9.13
N GLU A 141 2.19 1.00 8.96
CA GLU A 141 1.46 0.30 10.02
C GLU A 141 2.41 -0.49 10.94
N PHE A 142 3.53 -0.95 10.40
CA PHE A 142 4.58 -1.65 11.14
C PHE A 142 5.87 -0.81 11.20
N LYS A 143 5.89 0.21 12.06
CA LYS A 143 6.99 1.21 12.17
C LYS A 143 8.34 0.63 12.56
N ASP A 144 8.36 -0.47 13.31
CA ASP A 144 9.58 -1.13 13.78
C ASP A 144 10.18 -2.11 12.75
N CYS A 145 9.78 -2.00 11.49
CA CYS A 145 10.28 -2.84 10.40
C CYS A 145 11.77 -2.59 10.15
N SER A 146 12.56 -3.64 10.20
CA SER A 146 14.02 -3.58 9.99
C SER A 146 14.40 -3.24 8.54
N LEU A 147 13.52 -3.53 7.57
CA LEU A 147 13.71 -3.28 6.14
C LEU A 147 13.20 -1.91 5.68
N ALA A 148 12.67 -1.07 6.56
CA ALA A 148 11.98 0.16 6.19
C ALA A 148 12.86 1.12 5.36
N ASP A 149 14.12 1.33 5.77
CA ASP A 149 15.04 2.23 5.08
C ASP A 149 15.43 1.68 3.70
N GLU A 150 15.65 0.37 3.58
CA GLU A 150 15.93 -0.30 2.32
C GLU A 150 14.73 -0.19 1.36
N ILE A 151 13.52 -0.45 1.86
CA ILE A 151 12.28 -0.38 1.07
C ILE A 151 12.10 1.03 0.50
N VAL A 152 12.19 2.07 1.32
CA VAL A 152 12.02 3.46 0.87
C VAL A 152 13.10 3.85 -0.12
N SER A 153 14.37 3.52 0.17
CA SER A 153 15.49 3.78 -0.75
C SER A 153 15.29 3.11 -2.11
N GLN A 154 14.80 1.87 -2.13
CA GLN A 154 14.56 1.15 -3.38
C GLN A 154 13.39 1.74 -4.18
N ILE A 155 12.30 2.14 -3.52
CA ILE A 155 11.17 2.84 -4.15
C ILE A 155 11.65 4.13 -4.82
N ILE A 156 12.48 4.89 -4.13
CA ILE A 156 13.03 6.14 -4.67
C ILE A 156 13.94 5.86 -5.88
N LYS A 157 14.79 4.84 -5.81
CA LYS A 157 15.62 4.42 -6.97
C LYS A 157 14.78 4.08 -8.20
N TRP A 158 13.64 3.41 -8.01
CA TRP A 158 12.74 3.08 -9.12
C TRP A 158 12.00 4.30 -9.66
N GLY A 159 11.57 5.20 -8.78
CA GLY A 159 10.76 6.36 -9.14
C GLY A 159 11.51 7.51 -9.81
N PHE A 160 12.81 7.69 -9.50
CA PHE A 160 13.53 8.91 -9.84
C PHE A 160 14.79 8.70 -10.68
N ALA A 161 15.06 7.48 -11.09
CA ALA A 161 16.33 7.07 -11.67
C ALA A 161 17.50 7.14 -10.66
N TYR A 162 18.55 6.44 -10.94
CA TYR A 162 19.78 6.50 -10.17
C TYR A 162 20.99 6.38 -11.10
N PHE A 163 22.10 6.92 -10.67
CA PHE A 163 23.35 6.74 -11.37
C PHE A 163 23.96 5.39 -10.97
N ASN A 164 24.21 4.54 -11.96
CA ASN A 164 24.88 3.25 -11.73
C ASN A 164 26.39 3.48 -11.88
N GLU A 165 27.12 3.50 -10.78
CA GLU A 165 28.56 3.75 -10.74
C GLU A 165 29.37 2.71 -11.51
N GLU A 166 28.99 1.43 -11.46
CA GLU A 166 29.67 0.36 -12.19
C GLU A 166 29.57 0.54 -13.71
N LYS A 167 28.44 1.04 -14.20
CA LYS A 167 28.15 1.21 -15.63
C LYS A 167 28.36 2.64 -16.12
N GLN A 168 28.68 3.57 -15.22
CA GLN A 168 28.85 5.00 -15.50
C GLN A 168 27.70 5.57 -16.35
N LYS A 169 26.46 5.16 -16.04
CA LYS A 169 25.25 5.56 -16.76
C LYS A 169 24.08 5.74 -15.82
N GLY A 170 23.28 6.77 -16.07
CA GLY A 170 21.96 6.92 -15.48
C GLY A 170 21.06 5.76 -15.90
N ARG A 171 20.32 5.19 -14.94
CA ARG A 171 19.29 4.17 -15.19
C ARG A 171 17.94 4.73 -14.84
N THR A 172 17.01 4.60 -15.79
CA THR A 172 15.58 4.82 -15.58
C THR A 172 14.87 3.48 -15.61
N PHE A 173 13.80 3.36 -14.86
CA PHE A 173 12.91 2.22 -14.94
C PHE A 173 11.83 2.46 -15.99
N LEU A 174 11.12 1.38 -16.38
CA LEU A 174 9.95 1.50 -17.22
C LEU A 174 8.92 2.43 -16.56
N GLU A 175 8.32 3.32 -17.34
CA GLU A 175 7.46 4.37 -16.80
C GLU A 175 6.35 3.86 -15.86
N PRO A 176 5.66 2.73 -16.11
CA PRO A 176 4.67 2.21 -15.16
C PRO A 176 5.26 1.87 -13.78
N ILE A 177 6.52 1.42 -13.72
CA ILE A 177 7.21 1.11 -12.45
C ILE A 177 7.61 2.42 -11.77
N ALA A 178 8.18 3.35 -12.53
CA ALA A 178 8.61 4.65 -12.00
C ALA A 178 7.42 5.46 -11.49
N GLU A 179 6.32 5.50 -12.22
CA GLU A 179 5.08 6.16 -11.81
C GLU A 179 4.49 5.50 -10.55
N GLY A 180 4.36 4.16 -10.54
CA GLY A 180 3.90 3.42 -9.37
C GLY A 180 4.76 3.67 -8.13
N SER A 181 6.09 3.78 -8.31
CA SER A 181 7.01 4.11 -7.22
C SER A 181 6.80 5.54 -6.69
N ARG A 182 6.57 6.50 -7.56
CA ARG A 182 6.25 7.88 -7.15
C ARG A 182 4.90 7.99 -6.44
N GLU A 183 3.90 7.22 -6.88
CA GLU A 183 2.58 7.22 -6.24
C GLU A 183 2.62 6.57 -4.86
N ILE A 184 3.34 5.45 -4.69
CA ILE A 184 3.42 4.78 -3.39
C ILE A 184 4.12 5.61 -2.30
N LEU A 185 4.93 6.61 -2.67
CA LEU A 185 5.51 7.53 -1.70
C LEU A 185 4.48 8.32 -0.89
N LYS A 186 3.26 8.45 -1.37
CA LYS A 186 2.15 9.08 -0.63
C LYS A 186 1.59 8.18 0.48
N GLU A 187 1.86 6.90 0.40
CA GLU A 187 1.30 5.86 1.26
C GLU A 187 2.37 5.15 2.11
N THR A 188 3.65 5.50 1.94
CA THR A 188 4.77 4.93 2.70
C THR A 188 5.19 5.79 3.90
N ASP A 189 6.22 5.37 4.64
CA ASP A 189 6.78 6.13 5.74
C ASP A 189 7.25 7.52 5.26
N ARG A 190 6.48 8.52 5.63
CA ARG A 190 6.63 9.89 5.15
C ARG A 190 7.96 10.52 5.53
N GLU A 191 8.42 10.32 6.76
CA GLU A 191 9.64 10.94 7.25
C GLU A 191 10.88 10.36 6.56
N ARG A 192 10.91 9.03 6.39
CA ARG A 192 11.96 8.36 5.63
C ARG A 192 11.96 8.78 4.16
N ALA A 193 10.77 8.86 3.54
CA ALA A 193 10.64 9.28 2.15
C ALA A 193 11.13 10.72 1.93
N ILE A 194 10.81 11.65 2.83
CA ILE A 194 11.29 13.03 2.80
C ILE A 194 12.82 13.07 2.91
N SER A 195 13.39 12.42 3.92
CA SER A 195 14.85 12.42 4.14
C SER A 195 15.60 11.86 2.93
N THR A 196 15.12 10.77 2.34
CA THR A 196 15.77 10.15 1.17
C THR A 196 15.60 10.99 -0.10
N LEU A 197 14.46 11.67 -0.28
CA LEU A 197 14.26 12.59 -1.42
C LEU A 197 15.14 13.83 -1.31
N VAL A 198 15.30 14.38 -0.10
CA VAL A 198 16.21 15.49 0.17
C VAL A 198 17.65 15.09 -0.17
N GLU A 199 18.11 13.94 0.30
CA GLU A 199 19.43 13.41 -0.04
C GLU A 199 19.60 13.26 -1.57
N LEU A 200 18.58 12.73 -2.24
CA LEU A 200 18.60 12.56 -3.69
C LEU A 200 18.71 13.90 -4.44
N ILE A 201 18.00 14.93 -4.00
CA ILE A 201 18.08 16.27 -4.60
C ILE A 201 19.51 16.84 -4.43
N ASN A 202 20.09 16.68 -3.25
CA ASN A 202 21.40 17.24 -2.92
C ASN A 202 22.57 16.47 -3.56
N THR A 203 22.39 15.22 -3.93
CA THR A 203 23.44 14.37 -4.49
C THR A 203 23.33 14.13 -6.00
N SER A 204 22.17 14.36 -6.62
CA SER A 204 21.95 14.14 -8.04
C SER A 204 22.41 15.33 -8.89
N GLU A 205 22.95 15.03 -10.07
CA GLU A 205 23.25 16.04 -11.11
C GLU A 205 22.26 15.96 -12.30
N ASN A 206 21.21 15.14 -12.18
CA ASN A 206 20.29 14.86 -13.28
C ASN A 206 19.01 15.69 -13.17
N GLY A 207 18.75 16.52 -14.17
CA GLY A 207 17.57 17.40 -14.21
C GLY A 207 16.23 16.65 -14.16
N TYR A 208 16.12 15.45 -14.77
CA TYR A 208 14.92 14.61 -14.66
C TYR A 208 14.69 14.18 -13.21
N THR A 209 15.73 13.73 -12.53
CA THR A 209 15.67 13.35 -11.11
C THR A 209 15.25 14.53 -10.25
N TRP A 210 15.86 15.69 -10.42
CA TRP A 210 15.52 16.91 -9.69
C TRP A 210 14.06 17.29 -9.85
N TRP A 211 13.56 17.29 -11.10
CA TRP A 211 12.19 17.71 -11.40
C TRP A 211 11.15 16.83 -10.69
N HIS A 212 11.32 15.52 -10.80
CA HIS A 212 10.41 14.56 -10.16
C HIS A 212 10.56 14.52 -8.64
N ALA A 213 11.78 14.60 -8.11
CA ALA A 213 12.04 14.59 -6.67
C ALA A 213 11.46 15.85 -6.00
N ALA A 214 11.70 17.04 -6.57
CA ALA A 214 11.11 18.29 -6.06
C ALA A 214 9.58 18.27 -6.08
N LYS A 215 8.97 17.75 -7.16
CA LYS A 215 7.52 17.58 -7.23
C LYS A 215 6.99 16.64 -6.15
N SER A 216 7.63 15.48 -5.95
CA SER A 216 7.21 14.51 -4.95
C SER A 216 7.43 15.05 -3.53
N LEU A 217 8.56 15.71 -3.29
CA LEU A 217 8.84 16.34 -2.00
C LEU A 217 7.80 17.43 -1.66
N GLY A 218 7.33 18.20 -2.64
CA GLY A 218 6.24 19.14 -2.44
C GLY A 218 4.93 18.49 -2.05
N ILE A 219 4.61 17.33 -2.63
CA ILE A 219 3.36 16.60 -2.32
C ILE A 219 3.42 15.97 -0.92
N ILE A 220 4.48 15.19 -0.63
CA ILE A 220 4.59 14.48 0.63
C ILE A 220 5.15 15.34 1.76
N GLY A 221 5.88 16.43 1.42
CA GLY A 221 6.52 17.34 2.36
C GLY A 221 5.64 18.51 2.84
N GLN A 222 4.36 18.56 2.45
CA GLN A 222 3.46 19.63 2.88
C GLN A 222 3.46 19.81 4.40
N LYS A 223 3.70 21.08 4.85
CA LYS A 223 3.82 21.44 6.27
C LYS A 223 5.00 20.77 7.01
N ASN A 224 5.90 20.10 6.33
CA ASN A 224 7.12 19.58 6.94
C ASN A 224 8.23 20.65 6.81
N PRO A 225 8.77 21.19 7.94
CA PRO A 225 9.72 22.29 7.90
C PRO A 225 11.05 21.91 7.22
N VAL A 226 11.48 20.65 7.33
CA VAL A 226 12.69 20.15 6.65
C VAL A 226 12.50 20.16 5.15
N ALA A 227 11.44 19.53 4.64
CA ALA A 227 11.14 19.51 3.21
C ALA A 227 11.00 20.92 2.60
N ILE A 228 10.40 21.86 3.34
CA ILE A 228 10.23 23.25 2.92
C ILE A 228 11.61 23.95 2.86
N ALA A 229 12.46 23.78 3.89
CA ALA A 229 13.78 24.39 3.93
C ALA A 229 14.67 23.91 2.78
N ASP A 230 14.70 22.60 2.51
CA ASP A 230 15.49 22.01 1.44
C ASP A 230 15.00 22.44 0.05
N LEU A 231 13.68 22.51 -0.17
CA LEU A 231 13.12 23.04 -1.41
C LEU A 231 13.52 24.52 -1.63
N VAL A 232 13.48 25.34 -0.58
CA VAL A 232 13.89 26.76 -0.65
C VAL A 232 15.38 26.89 -0.96
N GLU A 233 16.25 26.11 -0.33
CA GLU A 233 17.67 26.07 -0.61
C GLU A 233 17.96 25.62 -2.06
N PHE A 234 17.27 24.55 -2.49
CA PHE A 234 17.38 24.05 -3.86
C PHE A 234 16.96 25.10 -4.91
N ILE A 235 15.87 25.84 -4.66
CA ILE A 235 15.43 26.94 -5.54
C ILE A 235 16.52 28.01 -5.66
N GLY A 236 17.22 28.31 -4.57
CA GLY A 236 18.30 29.31 -4.54
C GLY A 236 19.55 28.88 -5.30
N THR A 237 19.83 27.60 -5.40
CA THR A 237 21.06 27.04 -5.98
C THR A 237 20.88 26.47 -7.38
N CYS A 238 19.68 26.04 -7.76
CA CYS A 238 19.39 25.41 -9.04
C CYS A 238 19.54 26.41 -10.22
N GLN A 239 20.34 26.04 -11.21
CA GLN A 239 20.57 26.85 -12.40
C GLN A 239 19.48 26.70 -13.47
N ASP A 240 18.75 25.60 -13.47
CA ASP A 240 17.67 25.33 -14.42
C ASP A 240 16.39 26.04 -14.02
N GLU A 241 15.90 26.94 -14.89
CA GLU A 241 14.74 27.77 -14.62
C GLU A 241 13.43 26.94 -14.52
N LEU A 242 13.28 25.90 -15.35
CA LEU A 242 12.07 25.05 -15.34
C LEU A 242 12.01 24.20 -14.07
N ILE A 243 13.14 23.67 -13.66
CA ILE A 243 13.23 22.86 -12.42
C ILE A 243 13.01 23.75 -11.20
N ARG A 244 13.62 24.95 -11.19
CA ARG A 244 13.40 25.94 -10.13
C ARG A 244 11.94 26.36 -10.01
N MET A 245 11.27 26.58 -11.15
CA MET A 245 9.85 26.89 -11.18
C MET A 245 8.98 25.73 -10.65
N GLN A 246 9.35 24.48 -10.98
CA GLN A 246 8.66 23.30 -10.44
C GLN A 246 8.83 23.18 -8.93
N ALA A 247 10.04 23.39 -8.40
CA ALA A 247 10.29 23.38 -6.97
C ALA A 247 9.50 24.48 -6.24
N ALA A 248 9.42 25.69 -6.82
CA ALA A 248 8.64 26.79 -6.28
C ALA A 248 7.12 26.48 -6.23
N LYS A 249 6.57 25.85 -7.29
CA LYS A 249 5.17 25.37 -7.29
C LYS A 249 4.90 24.30 -6.24
N SER A 250 5.91 23.59 -5.82
CA SER A 250 5.76 22.55 -4.80
C SER A 250 5.66 23.11 -3.38
N LEU A 251 5.86 24.42 -3.20
CA LEU A 251 5.70 25.15 -1.94
C LEU A 251 4.32 25.83 -1.78
N GLU A 252 3.51 25.88 -2.86
CA GLU A 252 2.13 26.39 -2.85
C GLU A 252 1.15 25.34 -2.28
#